data_a0c5b4cf02da6bffc30b588d4b796a07
#
_entry.id   a0c5b4cf02da6bffc30b588d4b796a07
#
_cell.length_a   1.000
_cell.length_b   1.000
_cell.length_c   1.000
_cell.angle_alpha   90.00
_cell.angle_beta   90.00
_cell.angle_gamma   90.00
#
_symmetry.space_group_name_H-M   'P 1'
#
loop_
_entity.id
_entity.type
_entity.pdbx_description
1 polymer ?
#
loop_
_entity_poly.entity_id
_entity_poly.type
_entity_poly.pdbx_seq_one_letter_code
_entity_poly.pdbx_strand_id
1 'polypeptide(L)'
;MSDHTKNELMIVASARLLVGVRNCFVGVGLPNIVCNLAQRTVAPELQLVYESGVFGARPRRLPLSIGDPTLATGSTAVTSMFELFAFYLQAGLIDVAFLGGAQIDRFGNLNTTVIGPYEDPKVRLPGSGGACEIAIHARKILVIMRQARRSFVERLDFRTSPGHSGDPANDRGRGWSGSGPTNVVTDLATYGFDEGTGEMELATLHPGVSLEDVRENTGWEPRVSSDLVETPPPSDDELRIVRAELDPEGIYTK
;
A
#
# COMPACT_ATOMS: atom_id res chain seq x y z
N MET A 1 -16.75 21.74 -5.47
CA MET A 1 -15.85 20.59 -5.32
C MET A 1 -14.59 21.12 -4.69
N SER A 2 -14.18 20.56 -3.54
CA SER A 2 -12.93 20.96 -2.90
C SER A 2 -11.77 20.63 -3.84
N ASP A 3 -10.92 21.63 -4.08
CA ASP A 3 -9.71 21.46 -4.90
C ASP A 3 -8.74 20.56 -4.10
N HIS A 4 -8.40 19.40 -4.66
CA HIS A 4 -7.50 18.42 -4.04
C HIS A 4 -6.44 17.94 -5.03
N THR A 5 -5.26 17.61 -4.51
CA THR A 5 -4.19 17.01 -5.31
C THR A 5 -4.43 15.52 -5.53
N LYS A 6 -3.76 14.94 -6.53
CA LYS A 6 -3.77 13.49 -6.75
C LYS A 6 -3.26 12.71 -5.52
N ASN A 7 -2.24 13.23 -4.84
CA ASN A 7 -1.73 12.59 -3.62
C ASN A 7 -2.74 12.61 -2.49
N GLU A 8 -3.46 13.70 -2.28
CA GLU A 8 -4.51 13.81 -1.27
C GLU A 8 -5.64 12.81 -1.52
N LEU A 9 -6.04 12.65 -2.79
CA LEU A 9 -7.05 11.65 -3.16
C LEU A 9 -6.55 10.23 -2.91
N MET A 10 -5.30 9.90 -3.29
CA MET A 10 -4.69 8.59 -2.99
C MET A 10 -4.68 8.31 -1.49
N ILE A 11 -4.31 9.29 -0.66
CA ILE A 11 -4.28 9.18 0.81
C ILE A 11 -5.68 8.88 1.33
N VAL A 12 -6.68 9.66 0.93
CA VAL A 12 -8.06 9.51 1.41
C VAL A 12 -8.68 8.20 0.93
N ALA A 13 -8.54 7.86 -0.35
CA ALA A 13 -9.04 6.60 -0.89
C ALA A 13 -8.43 5.39 -0.16
N SER A 14 -7.12 5.42 0.12
CA SER A 14 -6.44 4.36 0.87
C SER A 14 -6.90 4.31 2.34
N ALA A 15 -7.10 5.45 3.00
CA ALA A 15 -7.54 5.50 4.39
C ALA A 15 -8.93 4.87 4.57
N ARG A 16 -9.83 5.11 3.62
CA ARG A 16 -11.19 4.54 3.62
C ARG A 16 -11.21 3.01 3.50
N LEU A 17 -10.15 2.39 2.94
CA LEU A 17 -10.01 0.93 2.89
C LEU A 17 -9.63 0.30 4.24
N LEU A 18 -9.32 1.12 5.26
CA LEU A 18 -8.94 0.64 6.59
C LEU A 18 -10.13 0.51 7.57
N VAL A 19 -11.36 0.67 7.12
CA VAL A 19 -12.55 0.43 7.95
C VAL A 19 -12.52 -0.97 8.54
N GLY A 20 -12.65 -1.07 9.88
CA GLY A 20 -12.66 -2.36 10.61
C GLY A 20 -11.30 -3.03 10.77
N VAL A 21 -10.22 -2.44 10.27
CA VAL A 21 -8.84 -2.93 10.46
C VAL A 21 -8.37 -2.60 11.88
N ARG A 22 -7.78 -3.59 12.57
CA ARG A 22 -7.22 -3.42 13.91
C ARG A 22 -5.71 -3.20 13.88
N ASN A 23 -4.97 -4.05 13.18
CA ASN A 23 -3.51 -4.02 13.16
C ASN A 23 -3.02 -3.77 11.74
N CYS A 24 -2.34 -2.64 11.53
CA CYS A 24 -1.77 -2.29 10.22
C CYS A 24 -0.24 -2.18 10.31
N PHE A 25 0.45 -2.93 9.46
CA PHE A 25 1.89 -2.82 9.28
C PHE A 25 2.18 -1.67 8.32
N VAL A 26 2.90 -0.65 8.82
CA VAL A 26 2.99 0.66 8.16
C VAL A 26 4.44 0.96 7.77
N GLY A 27 4.62 1.35 6.51
CA GLY A 27 5.87 1.99 6.05
C GLY A 27 5.88 3.49 6.28
N VAL A 28 7.03 4.11 6.09
CA VAL A 28 7.19 5.57 6.07
C VAL A 28 6.69 6.13 4.73
N GLY A 29 6.33 7.40 4.69
CA GLY A 29 5.79 8.07 3.49
C GLY A 29 4.28 8.08 3.44
N LEU A 30 3.69 7.93 2.25
CA LEU A 30 2.25 7.97 2.05
C LEU A 30 1.48 6.99 2.97
N PRO A 31 1.91 5.73 3.17
CA PRO A 31 1.22 4.81 4.06
C PRO A 31 1.05 5.34 5.49
N ASN A 32 2.04 6.08 5.98
CA ASN A 32 1.97 6.65 7.31
C ASN A 32 0.89 7.73 7.44
N ILE A 33 0.78 8.63 6.44
CA ILE A 33 -0.30 9.64 6.41
C ILE A 33 -1.66 8.94 6.31
N VAL A 34 -1.79 7.95 5.43
CA VAL A 34 -3.00 7.14 5.25
C VAL A 34 -3.49 6.57 6.59
N CYS A 35 -2.60 5.90 7.33
CA CYS A 35 -2.97 5.27 8.59
C CYS A 35 -3.29 6.31 9.68
N ASN A 36 -2.56 7.41 9.73
CA ASN A 36 -2.83 8.49 10.68
C ASN A 36 -4.14 9.23 10.36
N LEU A 37 -4.51 9.37 9.08
CA LEU A 37 -5.83 9.87 8.66
C LEU A 37 -6.93 8.88 9.08
N ALA A 38 -6.74 7.58 8.81
CA ALA A 38 -7.70 6.56 9.17
C ALA A 38 -7.97 6.52 10.69
N GLN A 39 -6.93 6.67 11.54
CA GLN A 39 -7.10 6.77 12.99
C GLN A 39 -7.94 7.97 13.44
N ARG A 40 -7.95 9.06 12.66
CA ARG A 40 -8.72 10.29 12.97
C ARG A 40 -10.12 10.29 12.36
N THR A 41 -10.41 9.31 11.50
CA THR A 41 -11.66 9.25 10.74
C THR A 41 -12.35 7.90 10.87
N VAL A 42 -12.01 6.94 10.02
CA VAL A 42 -12.77 5.69 9.81
C VAL A 42 -12.34 4.52 10.69
N ALA A 43 -11.15 4.60 11.32
CA ALA A 43 -10.56 3.49 12.09
C ALA A 43 -9.85 3.99 13.37
N PRO A 44 -10.57 4.57 14.37
CA PRO A 44 -9.96 5.18 15.54
C PRO A 44 -9.18 4.20 16.44
N GLU A 45 -9.52 2.92 16.38
CA GLU A 45 -8.85 1.84 17.15
C GLU A 45 -7.68 1.19 16.39
N LEU A 46 -7.33 1.69 15.21
CA LEU A 46 -6.26 1.18 14.39
C LEU A 46 -4.92 1.23 15.13
N GLN A 47 -4.25 0.09 15.27
CA GLN A 47 -2.91 -0.03 15.84
C GLN A 47 -1.88 0.03 14.71
N LEU A 48 -1.02 1.03 14.74
CA LEU A 48 0.09 1.17 13.79
C LEU A 48 1.27 0.32 14.26
N VAL A 49 1.74 -0.54 13.38
CA VAL A 49 2.86 -1.46 13.66
C VAL A 49 4.00 -1.13 12.70
N TYR A 50 5.17 -0.85 13.23
CA TYR A 50 6.35 -0.49 12.44
C TYR A 50 7.43 -1.57 12.54
N GLU A 51 8.13 -1.78 11.44
CA GLU A 51 9.18 -2.81 11.29
C GLU A 51 10.25 -2.75 12.39
N SER A 52 10.52 -1.57 12.93
CA SER A 52 11.44 -1.37 14.06
C SER A 52 11.00 -2.03 15.38
N GLY A 53 9.82 -2.64 15.43
CA GLY A 53 9.28 -3.31 16.62
C GLY A 53 8.32 -2.43 17.44
N VAL A 54 7.95 -1.26 16.94
CA VAL A 54 6.98 -0.39 17.64
C VAL A 54 5.56 -0.85 17.32
N PHE A 55 4.75 -1.04 18.35
CA PHE A 55 3.36 -1.45 18.26
C PHE A 55 2.43 -0.41 18.89
N GLY A 56 1.34 -0.07 18.20
CA GLY A 56 0.36 0.90 18.69
C GLY A 56 0.88 2.33 18.74
N ALA A 57 1.76 2.70 17.81
CA ALA A 57 2.30 4.06 17.72
C ALA A 57 1.19 5.10 17.52
N ARG A 58 1.34 6.24 18.21
CA ARG A 58 0.50 7.43 18.04
C ARG A 58 1.41 8.67 17.93
N PRO A 59 2.17 8.78 16.83
CA PRO A 59 3.17 9.82 16.68
C PRO A 59 2.51 11.20 16.60
N ARG A 60 3.09 12.19 17.30
CA ARG A 60 2.60 13.58 17.26
C ARG A 60 2.92 14.27 15.93
N ARG A 61 3.94 13.82 15.23
CA ARG A 61 4.34 14.23 13.89
C ARG A 61 4.63 12.99 13.05
N LEU A 62 4.62 13.13 11.75
CA LEU A 62 5.01 12.02 10.88
C LEU A 62 6.49 11.65 11.10
N PRO A 63 6.82 10.35 11.20
CA PRO A 63 8.20 9.90 11.33
C PRO A 63 8.96 10.10 10.01
N LEU A 64 10.23 10.46 10.12
CA LEU A 64 11.12 10.59 8.96
C LEU A 64 11.74 9.25 8.53
N SER A 65 11.74 8.27 9.42
CA SER A 65 12.22 6.90 9.17
C SER A 65 11.54 5.91 10.10
N ILE A 66 11.68 4.60 9.84
CA ILE A 66 11.18 3.55 10.73
C ILE A 66 11.92 3.51 12.09
N GLY A 67 13.09 4.15 12.19
CA GLY A 67 13.87 4.30 13.42
C GLY A 67 13.67 5.65 14.13
N ASP A 68 12.72 6.46 13.67
CA ASP A 68 12.46 7.78 14.29
C ASP A 68 11.91 7.60 15.72
N PRO A 69 12.55 8.22 16.75
CA PRO A 69 12.09 8.12 18.14
C PRO A 69 10.65 8.54 18.38
N THR A 70 10.07 9.38 17.50
CA THR A 70 8.66 9.79 17.60
C THR A 70 7.71 8.61 17.57
N LEU A 71 8.10 7.49 16.96
CA LEU A 71 7.30 6.27 16.88
C LEU A 71 7.12 5.59 18.24
N ALA A 72 8.12 5.65 19.11
CA ALA A 72 8.07 5.07 20.45
C ALA A 72 7.19 5.90 21.40
N THR A 73 6.97 7.19 21.11
CA THR A 73 6.18 8.06 21.96
C THR A 73 4.70 7.67 21.92
N GLY A 74 4.14 7.31 23.08
CA GLY A 74 2.73 6.91 23.22
C GLY A 74 2.42 5.55 22.61
N SER A 75 3.43 4.76 22.23
CA SER A 75 3.24 3.39 21.74
C SER A 75 2.73 2.47 22.85
N THR A 76 1.97 1.44 22.46
CA THR A 76 1.47 0.42 23.38
C THR A 76 2.60 -0.52 23.82
N ALA A 77 3.51 -0.86 22.90
CA ALA A 77 4.67 -1.71 23.17
C ALA A 77 5.83 -1.37 22.23
N VAL A 78 7.03 -1.63 22.71
CA VAL A 78 8.26 -1.65 21.91
C VAL A 78 8.89 -3.03 22.10
N THR A 79 9.04 -3.74 21.01
CA THR A 79 9.58 -5.11 20.98
C THR A 79 10.75 -5.17 20.00
N SER A 80 11.36 -6.33 19.83
CA SER A 80 12.38 -6.50 18.81
C SER A 80 11.77 -6.70 17.43
N MET A 81 12.49 -6.35 16.36
CA MET A 81 12.11 -6.67 14.98
C MET A 81 11.87 -8.18 14.83
N PHE A 82 12.71 -9.01 15.46
CA PHE A 82 12.55 -10.47 15.42
C PHE A 82 11.19 -10.93 15.99
N GLU A 83 10.82 -10.44 17.17
CA GLU A 83 9.53 -10.77 17.78
C GLU A 83 8.36 -10.31 16.92
N LEU A 84 8.46 -9.11 16.35
CA LEU A 84 7.43 -8.59 15.47
C LEU A 84 7.20 -9.49 14.25
N PHE A 85 8.26 -9.90 13.57
CA PHE A 85 8.14 -10.77 12.40
C PHE A 85 7.74 -12.20 12.78
N ALA A 86 8.40 -12.82 13.78
CA ALA A 86 8.19 -14.22 14.13
C ALA A 86 6.86 -14.46 14.86
N PHE A 87 6.45 -13.56 15.78
CA PHE A 87 5.32 -13.83 16.66
C PHE A 87 4.05 -13.05 16.32
N TYR A 88 4.15 -11.96 15.56
CA TYR A 88 2.98 -11.20 15.15
C TYR A 88 2.69 -11.38 13.66
N LEU A 89 3.67 -11.16 12.80
CA LEU A 89 3.46 -11.23 11.35
C LEU A 89 3.24 -12.68 10.89
N GLN A 90 4.17 -13.59 11.17
CA GLN A 90 4.08 -15.00 10.77
C GLN A 90 2.93 -15.73 11.46
N ALA A 91 2.51 -15.29 12.64
CA ALA A 91 1.31 -15.79 13.30
C ALA A 91 -0.01 -15.27 12.70
N GLY A 92 0.03 -14.43 11.65
CA GLY A 92 -1.15 -13.90 10.99
C GLY A 92 -1.94 -12.89 11.83
N LEU A 93 -1.28 -12.18 12.76
CA LEU A 93 -1.93 -11.19 13.63
C LEU A 93 -1.96 -9.78 13.00
N ILE A 94 -1.34 -9.60 11.85
CA ILE A 94 -1.39 -8.35 11.08
C ILE A 94 -2.51 -8.43 10.07
N ASP A 95 -3.53 -7.58 10.22
CA ASP A 95 -4.71 -7.58 9.37
C ASP A 95 -4.42 -7.02 7.99
N VAL A 96 -3.68 -5.89 7.93
CA VAL A 96 -3.33 -5.19 6.70
C VAL A 96 -1.87 -4.75 6.75
N ALA A 97 -1.18 -4.80 5.63
CA ALA A 97 0.11 -4.15 5.46
C ALA A 97 0.14 -3.32 4.17
N PHE A 98 0.85 -2.20 4.22
CA PHE A 98 1.11 -1.39 3.04
C PHE A 98 2.43 -1.79 2.39
N LEU A 99 2.39 -1.98 1.08
CA LEU A 99 3.57 -2.15 0.24
C LEU A 99 3.53 -1.18 -0.94
N GLY A 100 4.69 -0.96 -1.54
CA GLY A 100 4.85 -0.27 -2.80
C GLY A 100 5.98 -0.90 -3.59
N GLY A 101 6.16 -0.48 -4.83
CA GLY A 101 7.21 -1.01 -5.69
C GLY A 101 7.59 -0.06 -6.81
N ALA A 102 8.71 -0.34 -7.46
CA ALA A 102 9.10 0.33 -8.70
C ALA A 102 8.35 -0.23 -9.90
N GLN A 103 7.96 -1.51 -9.82
CA GLN A 103 7.11 -2.17 -10.82
C GLN A 103 6.07 -3.05 -10.12
N ILE A 104 4.92 -3.16 -10.76
CA ILE A 104 3.82 -4.07 -10.40
C ILE A 104 3.31 -4.73 -11.69
N ASP A 105 2.92 -6.01 -11.62
CA ASP A 105 2.24 -6.70 -12.71
C ASP A 105 0.74 -6.89 -12.45
N ARG A 106 0.04 -7.51 -13.39
CA ARG A 106 -1.41 -7.73 -13.31
C ARG A 106 -1.88 -8.58 -12.12
N PHE A 107 -0.99 -9.36 -11.52
CA PHE A 107 -1.28 -10.17 -10.34
C PHE A 107 -0.87 -9.48 -9.03
N GLY A 108 -0.36 -8.24 -9.11
CA GLY A 108 0.09 -7.49 -7.94
C GLY A 108 1.43 -7.96 -7.37
N ASN A 109 2.21 -8.76 -8.14
CA ASN A 109 3.60 -9.01 -7.78
C ASN A 109 4.39 -7.70 -7.82
N LEU A 110 5.33 -7.49 -6.89
CA LEU A 110 6.07 -6.24 -6.77
C LEU A 110 7.57 -6.45 -7.00
N ASN A 111 8.17 -5.46 -7.64
CA ASN A 111 9.62 -5.34 -7.78
C ASN A 111 10.14 -4.11 -7.02
N THR A 112 11.00 -4.38 -6.06
CA THR A 112 11.77 -3.37 -5.31
C THR A 112 13.28 -3.67 -5.34
N THR A 113 13.74 -4.56 -6.23
CA THR A 113 15.12 -5.06 -6.24
C THR A 113 15.97 -4.48 -7.36
N VAL A 114 15.48 -4.53 -8.62
CA VAL A 114 16.29 -4.15 -9.77
C VAL A 114 15.43 -3.78 -10.98
N ILE A 115 15.88 -2.83 -11.77
CA ILE A 115 15.36 -2.55 -13.12
C ILE A 115 16.41 -2.99 -14.14
N GLY A 116 15.97 -3.82 -15.08
CA GLY A 116 16.85 -4.49 -16.06
C GLY A 116 17.37 -5.84 -15.54
N PRO A 117 18.34 -6.45 -16.25
CA PRO A 117 18.92 -7.74 -15.86
C PRO A 117 19.55 -7.72 -14.47
N TYR A 118 19.37 -8.79 -13.69
CA TYR A 118 19.85 -8.83 -12.31
C TYR A 118 21.37 -8.68 -12.20
N GLU A 119 22.11 -9.29 -13.12
CA GLU A 119 23.58 -9.27 -13.12
C GLU A 119 24.17 -7.94 -13.65
N ASP A 120 23.43 -7.26 -14.55
CA ASP A 120 23.83 -5.95 -15.12
C ASP A 120 22.65 -4.99 -15.10
N PRO A 121 22.29 -4.46 -13.91
CA PRO A 121 21.08 -3.67 -13.74
C PRO A 121 21.25 -2.24 -14.25
N LYS A 122 20.20 -1.72 -14.91
CA LYS A 122 20.07 -0.29 -15.19
C LYS A 122 19.92 0.54 -13.91
N VAL A 123 19.17 -0.02 -12.95
CA VAL A 123 18.96 0.60 -11.63
C VAL A 123 18.96 -0.51 -10.57
N ARG A 124 19.80 -0.35 -9.55
CA ARG A 124 19.72 -1.15 -8.33
C ARG A 124 18.81 -0.42 -7.34
N LEU A 125 17.73 -1.09 -6.92
CA LEU A 125 16.75 -0.60 -5.94
C LEU A 125 17.15 -1.07 -4.53
N PRO A 126 16.46 -0.59 -3.47
CA PRO A 126 16.79 -0.96 -2.08
C PRO A 126 16.76 -2.46 -1.76
N GLY A 127 16.00 -3.24 -2.52
CA GLY A 127 15.81 -4.67 -2.28
C GLY A 127 14.52 -4.98 -1.53
N SER A 128 14.46 -6.17 -0.92
CA SER A 128 13.28 -6.67 -0.25
C SER A 128 13.02 -6.00 1.12
N GLY A 129 14.06 -5.79 1.93
CA GLY A 129 13.81 -5.57 3.35
C GLY A 129 12.86 -6.64 3.89
N GLY A 130 11.88 -6.25 4.67
CA GLY A 130 10.82 -7.13 5.17
C GLY A 130 9.68 -7.37 4.19
N ALA A 131 9.67 -6.75 3.00
CA ALA A 131 8.50 -6.75 2.11
C ALA A 131 8.09 -8.16 1.62
N CYS A 132 9.03 -9.07 1.40
CA CYS A 132 8.72 -10.46 0.98
C CYS A 132 7.96 -11.20 2.09
N GLU A 133 8.40 -11.11 3.35
CA GLU A 133 7.72 -11.71 4.51
C GLU A 133 6.35 -11.07 4.76
N ILE A 134 6.29 -9.74 4.66
CA ILE A 134 5.04 -8.98 4.81
C ILE A 134 4.02 -9.43 3.77
N ALA A 135 4.43 -9.57 2.50
CA ALA A 135 3.55 -9.96 1.39
C ALA A 135 2.89 -11.33 1.57
N ILE A 136 3.56 -12.26 2.27
CA ILE A 136 3.06 -13.64 2.43
C ILE A 136 2.35 -13.88 3.77
N HIS A 137 2.59 -13.05 4.78
CA HIS A 137 2.09 -13.28 6.13
C HIS A 137 1.06 -12.27 6.63
N ALA A 138 1.04 -11.02 6.15
CA ALA A 138 -0.06 -10.13 6.45
C ALA A 138 -1.35 -10.64 5.78
N ARG A 139 -2.48 -10.58 6.48
CA ARG A 139 -3.76 -11.12 5.97
C ARG A 139 -4.17 -10.49 4.67
N LYS A 140 -3.94 -9.18 4.51
CA LYS A 140 -4.22 -8.39 3.31
C LYS A 140 -3.08 -7.44 3.03
N ILE A 141 -2.81 -7.20 1.75
CA ILE A 141 -1.85 -6.18 1.32
C ILE A 141 -2.61 -5.08 0.58
N LEU A 142 -2.37 -3.84 0.97
CA LEU A 142 -2.73 -2.66 0.20
C LEU A 142 -1.47 -2.12 -0.48
N VAL A 143 -1.53 -1.96 -1.78
CA VAL A 143 -0.45 -1.34 -2.55
C VAL A 143 -0.81 0.10 -2.83
N ILE A 144 0.11 1.03 -2.55
CA ILE A 144 -0.04 2.43 -2.91
C ILE A 144 1.18 2.88 -3.73
N MET A 145 0.95 3.31 -4.97
CA MET A 145 2.01 3.72 -5.87
C MET A 145 1.48 4.55 -7.03
N ARG A 146 2.35 5.34 -7.66
CA ARG A 146 1.99 6.09 -8.87
C ARG A 146 1.88 5.16 -10.07
N GLN A 147 0.86 5.40 -10.90
CA GLN A 147 0.63 4.64 -12.12
C GLN A 147 1.35 5.29 -13.31
N ALA A 148 2.17 4.50 -13.95
CA ALA A 148 2.82 4.85 -15.20
C ALA A 148 3.18 3.57 -15.94
N ARG A 149 3.26 3.60 -17.27
CA ARG A 149 3.59 2.45 -18.10
C ARG A 149 4.92 1.76 -17.71
N ARG A 150 5.86 2.51 -17.15
CA ARG A 150 7.14 1.96 -16.65
C ARG A 150 7.04 1.25 -15.30
N SER A 151 5.98 1.51 -14.53
CA SER A 151 5.74 0.91 -13.21
C SER A 151 4.64 -0.16 -13.24
N PHE A 152 3.64 -0.02 -14.11
CA PHE A 152 2.61 -1.02 -14.38
C PHE A 152 3.02 -1.83 -15.61
N VAL A 153 3.76 -2.91 -15.40
CA VAL A 153 4.43 -3.67 -16.47
C VAL A 153 3.78 -5.03 -16.68
N GLU A 154 3.75 -5.51 -17.89
CA GLU A 154 3.24 -6.85 -18.20
C GLU A 154 4.08 -7.94 -17.53
N ARG A 155 5.41 -7.70 -17.42
CA ARG A 155 6.36 -8.61 -16.80
C ARG A 155 7.37 -7.81 -15.97
N LEU A 156 7.54 -8.23 -14.70
CA LEU A 156 8.54 -7.66 -13.81
C LEU A 156 9.96 -8.02 -14.26
N ASP A 157 10.90 -7.08 -14.08
CA ASP A 157 12.33 -7.38 -14.23
C ASP A 157 12.83 -8.31 -13.11
N PHE A 158 12.24 -8.20 -11.92
CA PHE A 158 12.53 -9.05 -10.77
C PHE A 158 11.29 -9.14 -9.85
N ARG A 159 10.97 -10.32 -9.36
CA ARG A 159 9.89 -10.49 -8.37
C ARG A 159 10.47 -10.44 -6.96
N THR A 160 10.28 -9.33 -6.26
CA THR A 160 10.70 -9.18 -4.87
C THR A 160 9.64 -9.70 -3.90
N SER A 161 8.39 -9.32 -4.11
CA SER A 161 7.26 -9.74 -3.28
C SER A 161 6.20 -10.41 -4.15
N PRO A 162 5.65 -11.57 -3.74
CA PRO A 162 4.59 -12.24 -4.48
C PRO A 162 3.28 -11.45 -4.38
N GLY A 163 2.50 -11.54 -5.44
CA GLY A 163 1.19 -10.93 -5.58
C GLY A 163 0.04 -11.79 -5.08
N HIS A 164 -1.12 -11.69 -5.76
CA HIS A 164 -2.34 -12.41 -5.41
C HIS A 164 -2.16 -13.93 -5.55
N SER A 165 -2.89 -14.68 -4.71
CA SER A 165 -2.85 -16.14 -4.68
C SER A 165 -3.33 -16.81 -5.96
N GLY A 166 -4.10 -16.11 -6.79
CA GLY A 166 -4.56 -16.58 -8.09
C GLY A 166 -3.50 -16.59 -9.19
N ASP A 167 -2.32 -15.96 -8.99
CA ASP A 167 -1.22 -16.03 -9.95
C ASP A 167 -0.71 -17.48 -10.04
N PRO A 168 -0.78 -18.14 -11.22
CA PRO A 168 -0.28 -19.50 -11.40
C PRO A 168 1.20 -19.70 -11.05
N ALA A 169 1.99 -18.61 -11.07
CA ALA A 169 3.39 -18.64 -10.71
C ALA A 169 3.64 -18.42 -9.20
N ASN A 170 2.58 -18.14 -8.43
CA ASN A 170 2.60 -18.04 -6.97
C ASN A 170 2.15 -19.36 -6.37
N ASP A 171 3.07 -20.33 -6.27
CA ASP A 171 2.82 -21.50 -5.44
C ASP A 171 2.83 -21.04 -3.96
N ARG A 172 1.64 -20.73 -3.44
CA ARG A 172 1.45 -20.45 -2.02
C ARG A 172 1.48 -21.76 -1.26
N GLY A 173 2.68 -22.29 -1.12
CA GLY A 173 2.93 -23.50 -0.35
C GLY A 173 2.46 -23.40 1.10
N ARG A 174 2.62 -24.47 1.84
CA ARG A 174 2.26 -24.55 3.26
C ARG A 174 3.02 -23.48 4.04
N GLY A 175 2.31 -22.66 4.81
CA GLY A 175 2.89 -21.65 5.72
C GLY A 175 2.61 -20.19 5.35
N TRP A 176 1.99 -19.92 4.21
CA TRP A 176 1.55 -18.56 3.90
C TRP A 176 0.18 -18.29 4.51
N SER A 177 0.09 -17.30 5.39
CA SER A 177 -1.15 -16.92 6.07
C SER A 177 -1.95 -15.83 5.35
N GLY A 178 -1.30 -15.05 4.49
CA GLY A 178 -1.91 -13.94 3.76
C GLY A 178 -2.56 -14.32 2.44
N SER A 179 -3.54 -13.54 1.98
CA SER A 179 -4.17 -13.69 0.66
C SER A 179 -3.44 -12.94 -0.46
N GLY A 180 -2.44 -12.12 -0.12
CA GLY A 180 -1.75 -11.20 -1.02
C GLY A 180 -2.44 -9.84 -1.13
N PRO A 181 -2.17 -9.07 -2.19
CA PRO A 181 -2.77 -7.77 -2.40
C PRO A 181 -4.28 -7.91 -2.62
N THR A 182 -5.04 -7.05 -1.95
CA THR A 182 -6.49 -6.94 -2.11
C THR A 182 -6.89 -5.66 -2.84
N ASN A 183 -6.07 -4.62 -2.73
CA ASN A 183 -6.29 -3.38 -3.44
C ASN A 183 -4.96 -2.74 -3.85
N VAL A 184 -5.01 -2.04 -4.98
CA VAL A 184 -3.94 -1.16 -5.45
C VAL A 184 -4.54 0.22 -5.65
N VAL A 185 -4.03 1.23 -4.93
CA VAL A 185 -4.45 2.62 -5.05
C VAL A 185 -3.36 3.40 -5.77
N THR A 186 -3.74 4.08 -6.84
CA THR A 186 -2.85 4.88 -7.68
C THR A 186 -3.28 6.34 -7.72
N ASP A 187 -2.57 7.17 -8.46
CA ASP A 187 -2.98 8.55 -8.75
C ASP A 187 -3.99 8.68 -9.90
N LEU A 188 -4.44 7.56 -10.48
CA LEU A 188 -5.45 7.51 -11.53
C LEU A 188 -6.70 6.73 -11.11
N ALA A 189 -6.54 5.69 -10.29
CA ALA A 189 -7.59 4.70 -10.08
C ALA A 189 -7.36 3.88 -8.80
N THR A 190 -8.40 3.15 -8.39
CA THR A 190 -8.28 2.07 -7.40
C THR A 190 -8.65 0.73 -8.07
N TYR A 191 -7.86 -0.28 -7.79
CA TYR A 191 -8.05 -1.63 -8.28
C TYR A 191 -8.40 -2.58 -7.14
N GLY A 192 -9.24 -3.57 -7.44
CA GLY A 192 -9.39 -4.81 -6.69
C GLY A 192 -8.70 -5.96 -7.42
N PHE A 193 -9.08 -7.19 -7.07
CA PHE A 193 -8.61 -8.41 -7.74
C PHE A 193 -9.81 -9.32 -8.01
N ASP A 194 -9.90 -9.83 -9.22
CA ASP A 194 -10.91 -10.81 -9.61
C ASP A 194 -10.65 -12.15 -8.89
N GLU A 195 -11.64 -12.64 -8.16
CA GLU A 195 -11.49 -13.85 -7.33
C GLU A 195 -11.23 -15.12 -8.13
N GLY A 196 -11.70 -15.17 -9.38
CA GLY A 196 -11.57 -16.36 -10.23
C GLY A 196 -10.19 -16.48 -10.90
N THR A 197 -9.61 -15.33 -11.30
CA THR A 197 -8.35 -15.28 -12.05
C THR A 197 -7.18 -14.76 -11.22
N GLY A 198 -7.44 -14.05 -10.12
CA GLY A 198 -6.42 -13.36 -9.35
C GLY A 198 -5.81 -12.14 -10.05
N GLU A 199 -6.37 -11.75 -11.19
CA GLU A 199 -5.89 -10.56 -11.92
C GLU A 199 -6.47 -9.27 -11.33
N MET A 200 -5.67 -8.22 -11.40
CA MET A 200 -6.05 -6.86 -11.01
C MET A 200 -7.20 -6.36 -11.89
N GLU A 201 -8.25 -5.85 -11.25
CA GLU A 201 -9.46 -5.35 -11.88
C GLU A 201 -9.72 -3.91 -11.45
N LEU A 202 -9.96 -3.03 -12.42
CA LEU A 202 -10.25 -1.62 -12.20
C LEU A 202 -11.60 -1.48 -11.48
N ALA A 203 -11.58 -1.03 -10.23
CA ALA A 203 -12.76 -0.87 -9.39
C ALA A 203 -13.31 0.56 -9.39
N THR A 204 -12.43 1.57 -9.35
CA THR A 204 -12.86 2.96 -9.43
C THR A 204 -11.91 3.80 -10.29
N LEU A 205 -12.44 4.81 -10.98
CA LEU A 205 -11.66 5.87 -11.62
C LEU A 205 -11.65 7.11 -10.71
N HIS A 206 -10.52 7.77 -10.64
CA HIS A 206 -10.45 9.05 -9.93
C HIS A 206 -11.16 10.17 -10.71
N PRO A 207 -11.71 11.20 -10.05
CA PRO A 207 -12.37 12.31 -10.71
C PRO A 207 -11.53 12.92 -11.82
N GLY A 208 -12.13 13.02 -13.02
CA GLY A 208 -11.48 13.57 -14.21
C GLY A 208 -10.50 12.64 -14.92
N VAL A 209 -10.36 11.39 -14.48
CA VAL A 209 -9.54 10.35 -15.15
C VAL A 209 -10.42 9.53 -16.07
N SER A 210 -10.00 9.34 -17.30
CA SER A 210 -10.66 8.47 -18.28
C SER A 210 -10.08 7.04 -18.25
N LEU A 211 -10.83 6.09 -18.79
CA LEU A 211 -10.32 4.72 -19.00
C LEU A 211 -9.11 4.70 -19.93
N GLU A 212 -9.06 5.62 -20.90
CA GLU A 212 -7.93 5.75 -21.83
C GLU A 212 -6.66 6.20 -21.09
N ASP A 213 -6.76 7.15 -20.14
CA ASP A 213 -5.62 7.54 -19.30
C ASP A 213 -5.06 6.34 -18.54
N VAL A 214 -5.94 5.46 -18.04
CA VAL A 214 -5.52 4.22 -17.36
C VAL A 214 -4.81 3.28 -18.32
N ARG A 215 -5.34 3.07 -19.53
CA ARG A 215 -4.74 2.19 -20.56
C ARG A 215 -3.36 2.68 -20.99
N GLU A 216 -3.21 3.97 -21.27
CA GLU A 216 -1.95 4.57 -21.66
C GLU A 216 -0.84 4.38 -20.59
N ASN A 217 -1.24 4.35 -19.32
CA ASN A 217 -0.34 4.22 -18.18
C ASN A 217 -0.21 2.78 -17.64
N THR A 218 -0.74 1.77 -18.37
CA THR A 218 -0.67 0.35 -18.01
C THR A 218 0.02 -0.45 -19.12
N GLY A 219 0.86 -1.40 -18.77
CA GLY A 219 1.61 -2.27 -19.71
C GLY A 219 0.81 -3.44 -20.27
N TRP A 220 -0.43 -3.64 -19.79
CA TRP A 220 -1.38 -4.67 -20.27
C TRP A 220 -2.77 -4.05 -20.43
N GLU A 221 -3.71 -4.75 -21.07
CA GLU A 221 -5.11 -4.31 -21.12
C GLU A 221 -5.76 -4.50 -19.75
N PRO A 222 -6.16 -3.42 -19.05
CA PRO A 222 -6.78 -3.54 -17.73
C PRO A 222 -8.13 -4.23 -17.78
N ARG A 223 -8.37 -5.18 -16.88
CA ARG A 223 -9.74 -5.65 -16.64
C ARG A 223 -10.53 -4.54 -15.98
N VAL A 224 -11.79 -4.44 -16.35
CA VAL A 224 -12.70 -3.41 -15.84
C VAL A 224 -13.85 -4.10 -15.12
N SER A 225 -14.08 -3.73 -13.86
CA SER A 225 -15.22 -4.25 -13.10
C SER A 225 -16.55 -3.87 -13.74
N SER A 226 -17.51 -4.78 -13.66
CA SER A 226 -18.91 -4.47 -14.03
C SER A 226 -19.50 -3.32 -13.20
N ASP A 227 -19.00 -3.13 -12.00
CA ASP A 227 -19.43 -2.14 -11.02
C ASP A 227 -18.48 -0.92 -10.95
N LEU A 228 -17.76 -0.64 -12.06
CA LEU A 228 -16.86 0.51 -12.14
C LEU A 228 -17.60 1.81 -11.81
N VAL A 229 -17.09 2.55 -10.82
CA VAL A 229 -17.64 3.84 -10.37
C VAL A 229 -16.55 4.89 -10.27
N GLU A 230 -16.93 6.15 -10.09
CA GLU A 230 -15.97 7.20 -9.76
C GLU A 230 -15.58 7.13 -8.27
N THR A 231 -14.30 7.31 -7.98
CA THR A 231 -13.80 7.39 -6.59
C THR A 231 -14.42 8.59 -5.90
N PRO A 232 -15.11 8.42 -4.75
CA PRO A 232 -15.65 9.55 -4.01
C PRO A 232 -14.54 10.56 -3.64
N PRO A 233 -14.71 11.84 -3.96
CA PRO A 233 -13.71 12.86 -3.65
C PRO A 233 -13.48 12.98 -2.13
N PRO A 234 -12.34 13.53 -1.70
CA PRO A 234 -12.10 13.85 -0.31
C PRO A 234 -13.13 14.83 0.24
N SER A 235 -13.55 14.64 1.48
CA SER A 235 -14.35 15.61 2.23
C SER A 235 -13.47 16.76 2.72
N ASP A 236 -14.10 17.90 3.05
CA ASP A 236 -13.38 19.07 3.61
C ASP A 236 -12.69 18.74 4.93
N ASP A 237 -13.29 17.88 5.77
CA ASP A 237 -12.69 17.42 7.02
C ASP A 237 -11.46 16.53 6.80
N GLU A 238 -11.51 15.58 5.86
CA GLU A 238 -10.37 14.76 5.50
C GLU A 238 -9.21 15.61 4.98
N LEU A 239 -9.49 16.58 4.11
CA LEU A 239 -8.49 17.52 3.60
C LEU A 239 -7.92 18.43 4.70
N ARG A 240 -8.77 18.91 5.60
CA ARG A 240 -8.33 19.72 6.75
C ARG A 240 -7.36 18.93 7.64
N ILE A 241 -7.70 17.67 7.97
CA ILE A 241 -6.83 16.80 8.79
C ILE A 241 -5.49 16.57 8.07
N VAL A 242 -5.52 16.24 6.78
CA VAL A 242 -4.30 16.00 6.00
C VAL A 242 -3.43 17.26 5.96
N ARG A 243 -4.01 18.41 5.57
CA ARG A 243 -3.27 19.65 5.31
C ARG A 243 -2.81 20.36 6.58
N ALA A 244 -3.66 20.39 7.64
CA ALA A 244 -3.37 21.18 8.84
C ALA A 244 -2.71 20.37 9.96
N GLU A 245 -2.94 19.05 10.02
CA GLU A 245 -2.49 18.23 11.14
C GLU A 245 -1.39 17.24 10.75
N LEU A 246 -1.50 16.58 9.59
CA LEU A 246 -0.60 15.49 9.21
C LEU A 246 0.57 15.95 8.33
N ASP A 247 0.33 16.81 7.37
CA ASP A 247 1.34 17.29 6.41
C ASP A 247 1.27 18.81 6.21
N PRO A 248 1.39 19.63 7.27
CA PRO A 248 1.26 21.08 7.17
C PRO A 248 2.33 21.73 6.26
N GLU A 249 3.46 21.07 6.07
CA GLU A 249 4.52 21.53 5.17
C GLU A 249 4.34 21.06 3.72
N GLY A 250 3.41 20.14 3.47
CA GLY A 250 3.13 19.58 2.15
C GLY A 250 4.28 18.74 1.60
N ILE A 251 4.94 17.96 2.44
CA ILE A 251 6.07 17.09 2.05
C ILE A 251 5.59 15.95 1.16
N TYR A 252 4.40 15.44 1.43
CA TYR A 252 3.83 14.26 0.77
C TYR A 252 2.61 14.58 -0.09
N THR A 253 1.94 15.71 0.15
CA THR A 253 0.67 16.07 -0.49
C THR A 253 0.82 16.96 -1.70
N LYS A 254 1.97 17.59 -1.90
CA LYS A 254 2.30 18.43 -3.08
C LYS A 254 2.79 17.63 -4.25
#